data_1a24645ce04d1b96fa04921ff1a301c5
#
_entry.id   1a24645ce04d1b96fa04921ff1a301c5
#
_cell.length_a   1.000
_cell.length_b   1.000
_cell.length_c   1.000
_cell.angle_alpha   90.00
_cell.angle_beta   90.00
_cell.angle_gamma   90.00
#
_symmetry.space_group_name_H-M   'P 1'
#
loop_
_entity.id
_entity.type
_entity.pdbx_description
1 polymer ?
#
loop_
_entity_poly.entity_id
_entity_poly.type
_entity_poly.pdbx_seq_one_letter_code
_entity_poly.pdbx_strand_id
1 'polypeptide(L)'
;MLSGIAVSGEAPKRIIIFNGYFFNELPSAVKNSATPQDMKMFFIETPNETKAMGMYSPSVELSEEALRHAVPVDDVNEGEELLRRYNEQKDNSRNISFTMAASKPLLKVGEQFPDFCATDITGRSWTNADIEGKLMVLNLWFTGCGPCRREMPELSTWKDEMPEVMFFSSTYEAPEIARQVLDKVNFNWIPLVNDTQFKEYIGDNGYPLTIIVDKSGRIAAFEYGTSPEQRAALKSKILELR
;
A
#
# COMPACT_ATOMS: atom_id res chain seq x y z
N MET A 1 24.93 26.09 34.11
CA MET A 1 25.42 25.19 33.09
C MET A 1 24.41 24.04 33.00
N LEU A 2 23.49 24.11 32.02
CA LEU A 2 22.52 23.04 31.74
C LEU A 2 23.08 22.28 30.55
N SER A 3 23.54 21.05 30.79
CA SER A 3 24.00 20.11 29.78
C SER A 3 22.77 19.56 29.06
N GLY A 4 22.59 19.94 27.79
CA GLY A 4 21.60 19.36 26.91
C GLY A 4 21.97 17.91 26.63
N ILE A 5 21.07 16.99 26.95
CA ILE A 5 21.12 15.61 26.52
C ILE A 5 20.61 15.59 25.06
N ALA A 6 21.55 15.37 24.13
CA ALA A 6 21.19 15.08 22.75
C ALA A 6 20.53 13.69 22.69
N VAL A 7 19.22 13.65 22.49
CA VAL A 7 18.52 12.42 22.14
C VAL A 7 18.81 12.12 20.69
N SER A 8 19.72 11.19 20.43
CA SER A 8 19.93 10.61 19.11
C SER A 8 18.69 9.78 18.74
N GLY A 9 17.78 10.35 17.97
CA GLY A 9 16.59 9.68 17.47
C GLY A 9 16.93 8.71 16.34
N GLU A 10 17.46 7.52 16.64
CA GLU A 10 17.34 6.40 15.71
C GLU A 10 15.87 6.00 15.61
N ALA A 11 15.35 5.94 14.39
CA ALA A 11 14.01 5.42 14.17
C ALA A 11 13.92 4.00 14.77
N PRO A 12 12.82 3.62 15.44
CA PRO A 12 12.70 2.32 16.06
C PRO A 12 12.94 1.23 15.02
N LYS A 13 13.93 0.37 15.27
CA LYS A 13 14.25 -0.78 14.41
C LYS A 13 13.00 -1.65 14.33
N ARG A 14 12.50 -1.88 13.12
CA ARG A 14 11.35 -2.77 12.92
C ARG A 14 11.78 -4.19 13.23
N ILE A 15 11.08 -4.83 14.18
CA ILE A 15 11.29 -6.23 14.51
C ILE A 15 10.41 -7.06 13.57
N ILE A 16 11.01 -7.98 12.84
CA ILE A 16 10.33 -8.93 11.95
C ILE A 16 10.60 -10.32 12.46
N ILE A 17 9.56 -11.15 12.60
CA ILE A 17 9.70 -12.57 12.92
C ILE A 17 9.22 -13.35 11.69
N PHE A 18 10.14 -14.01 10.99
CA PHE A 18 9.85 -14.85 9.85
C PHE A 18 10.19 -16.31 10.14
N ASN A 19 9.21 -17.20 10.04
CA ASN A 19 9.33 -18.63 10.36
C ASN A 19 10.00 -18.91 11.72
N GLY A 20 9.77 -18.02 12.71
CA GLY A 20 10.30 -18.15 14.06
C GLY A 20 11.67 -17.50 14.29
N TYR A 21 12.28 -16.90 13.28
CA TYR A 21 13.56 -16.18 13.39
C TYR A 21 13.36 -14.68 13.33
N PHE A 22 14.13 -13.94 14.15
CA PHE A 22 14.09 -12.47 14.17
C PHE A 22 14.99 -11.86 13.12
N PHE A 23 14.51 -10.77 12.50
CA PHE A 23 15.26 -9.99 11.52
C PHE A 23 15.00 -8.49 11.72
N ASN A 24 16.01 -7.66 11.49
CA ASN A 24 15.84 -6.20 11.38
C ASN A 24 15.30 -5.77 10.02
N GLU A 25 15.56 -6.59 8.99
CA GLU A 25 15.04 -6.45 7.63
C GLU A 25 14.71 -7.82 7.06
N LEU A 26 13.70 -7.90 6.18
CA LEU A 26 13.38 -9.13 5.48
C LEU A 26 14.58 -9.62 4.66
N PRO A 27 14.96 -10.90 4.78
CA PRO A 27 15.99 -11.49 3.95
C PRO A 27 15.68 -11.31 2.46
N SER A 28 16.71 -11.09 1.64
CA SER A 28 16.56 -10.88 0.19
C SER A 28 15.89 -12.07 -0.52
N ALA A 29 16.11 -13.29 -0.02
CA ALA A 29 15.42 -14.50 -0.50
C ALA A 29 13.88 -14.42 -0.35
N VAL A 30 13.38 -13.68 0.64
CA VAL A 30 11.93 -13.46 0.85
C VAL A 30 11.45 -12.21 0.10
N LYS A 31 12.32 -11.19 -0.03
CA LYS A 31 11.99 -9.94 -0.78
C LYS A 31 11.83 -10.18 -2.28
N ASN A 32 12.57 -11.13 -2.85
CA ASN A 32 12.67 -11.36 -4.30
C ASN A 32 11.80 -12.51 -4.80
N SER A 33 11.18 -13.27 -3.91
CA SER A 33 10.23 -14.32 -4.27
C SER A 33 8.84 -13.73 -4.39
N ALA A 34 8.05 -14.21 -5.37
CA ALA A 34 6.61 -13.96 -5.35
C ALA A 34 6.08 -14.39 -3.97
N THR A 35 5.28 -13.51 -3.34
CA THR A 35 4.73 -13.80 -2.00
C THR A 35 4.07 -15.18 -2.04
N PRO A 36 4.53 -16.16 -1.25
CA PRO A 36 3.95 -17.49 -1.26
C PRO A 36 2.47 -17.43 -0.92
N GLN A 37 1.65 -18.24 -1.61
CA GLN A 37 0.19 -18.27 -1.39
C GLN A 37 -0.20 -18.71 0.03
N ASP A 38 0.72 -19.35 0.74
CA ASP A 38 0.56 -19.85 2.12
C ASP A 38 1.16 -18.91 3.17
N MET A 39 1.62 -17.72 2.76
CA MET A 39 2.21 -16.76 3.70
C MET A 39 1.14 -16.14 4.58
N LYS A 40 1.33 -16.27 5.88
CA LYS A 40 0.53 -15.58 6.91
C LYS A 40 1.32 -14.38 7.42
N MET A 41 0.64 -13.26 7.61
CA MET A 41 1.22 -12.05 8.20
C MET A 41 0.31 -11.57 9.34
N PHE A 42 0.90 -11.19 10.46
CA PHE A 42 0.15 -10.70 11.62
C PHE A 42 1.01 -9.75 12.46
N PHE A 43 0.36 -8.88 13.21
CA PHE A 43 1.05 -7.98 14.13
C PHE A 43 1.06 -8.57 15.54
N ILE A 44 2.19 -8.41 16.21
CA ILE A 44 2.42 -8.87 17.57
C ILE A 44 2.72 -7.63 18.41
N GLU A 45 2.08 -7.55 19.56
CA GLU A 45 2.34 -6.50 20.54
C GLU A 45 2.42 -7.13 21.94
N THR A 46 3.46 -6.80 22.69
CA THR A 46 3.66 -7.28 24.05
C THR A 46 2.89 -6.39 25.05
N PRO A 47 2.72 -6.81 26.33
CA PRO A 47 2.12 -5.96 27.35
C PRO A 47 2.86 -4.64 27.61
N ASN A 48 4.16 -4.58 27.29
CA ASN A 48 4.98 -3.36 27.41
C ASN A 48 5.10 -2.61 26.07
N GLU A 49 4.14 -2.81 25.14
CA GLU A 49 4.02 -2.11 23.86
C GLU A 49 5.14 -2.36 22.86
N THR A 50 5.99 -3.39 23.04
CA THR A 50 6.95 -3.80 22.00
C THR A 50 6.20 -4.42 20.84
N LYS A 51 6.44 -3.90 19.61
CA LYS A 51 5.72 -4.31 18.39
C LYS A 51 6.63 -5.05 17.42
N ALA A 52 6.10 -6.12 16.87
CA ALA A 52 6.76 -6.89 15.81
C ALA A 52 5.79 -7.27 14.69
N MET A 53 6.33 -7.51 13.50
CA MET A 53 5.60 -8.10 12.39
C MET A 53 5.91 -9.61 12.34
N GLY A 54 4.92 -10.45 12.58
CA GLY A 54 5.00 -11.88 12.40
C GLY A 54 4.70 -12.28 10.96
N MET A 55 5.54 -13.13 10.38
CA MET A 55 5.35 -13.70 9.04
C MET A 55 5.65 -15.19 9.11
N TYR A 56 4.78 -16.00 8.52
CA TYR A 56 4.92 -17.46 8.49
C TYR A 56 4.55 -18.01 7.11
N SER A 57 5.39 -18.84 6.54
CA SER A 57 5.12 -19.60 5.33
C SER A 57 5.79 -20.97 5.42
N PRO A 58 5.03 -22.07 5.48
CA PRO A 58 5.60 -23.42 5.53
C PRO A 58 6.29 -23.82 4.21
N SER A 59 5.99 -23.14 3.10
CA SER A 59 6.61 -23.41 1.80
C SER A 59 7.97 -22.72 1.62
N VAL A 60 8.34 -21.80 2.51
CA VAL A 60 9.61 -21.06 2.43
C VAL A 60 10.63 -21.61 3.41
N GLU A 61 11.67 -22.23 2.90
CA GLU A 61 12.84 -22.60 3.67
C GLU A 61 13.86 -21.45 3.68
N LEU A 62 14.33 -21.08 4.87
CA LEU A 62 15.39 -20.08 5.01
C LEU A 62 16.73 -20.73 4.69
N SER A 63 17.48 -20.14 3.77
CA SER A 63 18.85 -20.57 3.47
C SER A 63 19.79 -20.30 4.66
N GLU A 64 20.91 -21.04 4.73
CA GLU A 64 21.95 -20.77 5.73
C GLU A 64 22.45 -19.31 5.69
N GLU A 65 22.52 -18.72 4.50
CA GLU A 65 22.89 -17.32 4.32
C GLU A 65 21.87 -16.39 4.96
N ALA A 66 20.57 -16.64 4.76
CA ALA A 66 19.50 -15.87 5.40
C ALA A 66 19.54 -15.99 6.92
N LEU A 67 19.80 -17.20 7.45
CA LEU A 67 19.89 -17.45 8.88
C LEU A 67 21.09 -16.76 9.54
N ARG A 68 22.19 -16.50 8.81
CA ARG A 68 23.34 -15.71 9.33
C ARG A 68 22.98 -14.26 9.63
N HIS A 69 21.90 -13.74 9.05
CA HIS A 69 21.38 -12.40 9.30
C HIS A 69 20.26 -12.38 10.35
N ALA A 70 19.92 -13.54 10.91
CA ALA A 70 18.96 -13.60 12.01
C ALA A 70 19.54 -12.98 13.28
N VAL A 71 18.69 -12.26 14.00
CA VAL A 71 19.04 -11.65 15.29
C VAL A 71 18.72 -12.67 16.39
N PRO A 72 19.66 -12.95 17.31
CA PRO A 72 19.40 -13.81 18.46
C PRO A 72 18.22 -13.28 19.28
N VAL A 73 17.39 -14.17 19.82
CA VAL A 73 16.22 -13.80 20.61
C VAL A 73 16.61 -12.94 21.82
N ASP A 74 17.75 -13.22 22.45
CA ASP A 74 18.28 -12.50 23.61
C ASP A 74 18.70 -11.04 23.28
N ASP A 75 18.98 -10.75 22.01
CA ASP A 75 19.34 -9.43 21.53
C ASP A 75 18.12 -8.57 21.13
N VAL A 76 16.90 -9.14 21.24
CA VAL A 76 15.64 -8.47 20.92
C VAL A 76 14.91 -8.11 22.20
N ASN A 77 14.50 -6.84 22.35
CA ASN A 77 13.69 -6.44 23.50
C ASN A 77 12.40 -7.26 23.56
N GLU A 78 12.17 -7.93 24.72
CA GLU A 78 11.06 -8.87 24.93
C GLU A 78 11.00 -10.01 23.89
N GLY A 79 12.17 -10.44 23.37
CA GLY A 79 12.25 -11.42 22.27
C GLY A 79 11.55 -12.74 22.59
N GLU A 80 11.70 -13.30 23.81
CA GLU A 80 11.00 -14.53 24.19
C GLU A 80 9.47 -14.35 24.21
N GLU A 81 8.97 -13.23 24.73
CA GLU A 81 7.54 -12.95 24.78
C GLU A 81 6.98 -12.72 23.36
N LEU A 82 7.71 -12.03 22.51
CA LEU A 82 7.36 -11.87 21.10
C LEU A 82 7.32 -13.22 20.37
N LEU A 83 8.28 -14.10 20.61
CA LEU A 83 8.33 -15.43 19.99
C LEU A 83 7.21 -16.34 20.50
N ARG A 84 6.88 -16.27 21.79
CA ARG A 84 5.73 -17.00 22.38
C ARG A 84 4.44 -16.57 21.68
N ARG A 85 4.18 -15.26 21.61
CA ARG A 85 2.99 -14.71 20.95
C ARG A 85 2.96 -15.00 19.46
N TYR A 86 4.12 -14.97 18.79
CA TYR A 86 4.25 -15.40 17.41
C TYR A 86 3.75 -16.84 17.22
N ASN A 87 4.20 -17.77 18.06
CA ASN A 87 3.80 -19.17 17.96
C ASN A 87 2.31 -19.35 18.25
N GLU A 88 1.76 -18.68 19.26
CA GLU A 88 0.32 -18.70 19.55
C GLU A 88 -0.51 -18.17 18.39
N GLN A 89 -0.10 -17.06 17.78
CA GLN A 89 -0.85 -16.48 16.64
C GLN A 89 -0.67 -17.32 15.38
N LYS A 90 0.52 -17.85 15.12
CA LYS A 90 0.76 -18.76 14.01
C LYS A 90 -0.15 -19.99 14.05
N ASP A 91 -0.35 -20.58 15.23
CA ASP A 91 -1.13 -21.79 15.45
C ASP A 91 -2.65 -21.49 15.61
N ASN A 92 -3.01 -20.40 16.31
CA ASN A 92 -4.40 -19.97 16.55
C ASN A 92 -5.00 -19.18 15.40
N SER A 93 -4.22 -18.72 14.45
CA SER A 93 -4.79 -18.14 13.27
C SER A 93 -5.60 -19.24 12.56
N ARG A 94 -6.89 -19.42 13.00
CA ARG A 94 -7.92 -19.82 12.07
C ARG A 94 -7.64 -18.99 10.83
N ASN A 95 -7.13 -19.68 9.81
CA ASN A 95 -6.89 -19.12 8.51
C ASN A 95 -7.56 -17.73 8.32
N ILE A 96 -6.96 -16.64 8.83
CA ILE A 96 -6.77 -15.54 7.97
C ILE A 96 -5.65 -16.07 7.07
N SER A 97 -5.97 -17.14 6.32
CA SER A 97 -5.36 -17.26 5.05
C SER A 97 -5.65 -15.89 4.44
N PHE A 98 -4.62 -15.08 4.23
CA PHE A 98 -4.51 -14.44 2.96
C PHE A 98 -4.41 -15.61 1.96
N THR A 99 -5.45 -16.46 1.91
CA THR A 99 -5.94 -16.90 0.66
C THR A 99 -6.19 -15.56 -0.01
N MET A 100 -5.31 -15.19 -0.91
CA MET A 100 -5.79 -14.68 -2.16
C MET A 100 -6.74 -15.77 -2.70
N ALA A 101 -7.83 -16.09 -2.00
CA ALA A 101 -9.08 -16.31 -2.64
C ALA A 101 -9.13 -15.07 -3.49
N ALA A 102 -8.90 -15.25 -4.79
CA ALA A 102 -9.16 -14.22 -5.74
C ALA A 102 -10.54 -13.71 -5.33
N SER A 103 -10.54 -12.71 -4.44
CA SER A 103 -11.73 -11.95 -4.11
C SER A 103 -12.11 -11.56 -5.51
N LYS A 104 -13.30 -11.97 -5.97
CA LYS A 104 -13.79 -11.58 -7.29
C LYS A 104 -13.33 -10.14 -7.43
N PRO A 105 -12.45 -9.83 -8.38
CA PRO A 105 -11.92 -8.49 -8.42
C PRO A 105 -13.11 -7.56 -8.38
N LEU A 106 -13.19 -6.70 -7.36
CA LEU A 106 -14.27 -5.73 -7.21
C LEU A 106 -14.39 -4.87 -8.48
N LEU A 107 -13.33 -4.92 -9.30
CA LEU A 107 -13.19 -4.26 -10.59
C LEU A 107 -12.87 -5.29 -11.65
N LYS A 108 -13.49 -5.18 -12.85
CA LYS A 108 -13.15 -5.96 -14.02
C LYS A 108 -13.01 -5.07 -15.23
N VAL A 109 -11.95 -5.29 -16.00
CA VAL A 109 -11.75 -4.62 -17.27
C VAL A 109 -12.93 -4.91 -18.21
N GLY A 110 -13.43 -3.85 -18.84
CA GLY A 110 -14.61 -3.88 -19.73
C GLY A 110 -15.95 -3.66 -19.03
N GLU A 111 -16.04 -3.76 -17.71
CA GLU A 111 -17.25 -3.43 -16.96
C GLU A 111 -17.41 -1.91 -16.80
N GLN A 112 -18.66 -1.47 -16.63
CA GLN A 112 -18.97 -0.08 -16.33
C GLN A 112 -18.35 0.29 -14.98
N PHE A 113 -17.69 1.45 -14.91
CA PHE A 113 -17.19 1.97 -13.63
C PHE A 113 -18.38 2.30 -12.74
N PRO A 114 -18.38 1.87 -11.47
CA PRO A 114 -19.52 2.07 -10.58
C PRO A 114 -19.86 3.55 -10.37
N ASP A 115 -21.13 3.82 -10.07
CA ASP A 115 -21.58 5.16 -9.69
C ASP A 115 -20.86 5.62 -8.42
N PHE A 116 -20.42 6.87 -8.43
CA PHE A 116 -19.73 7.46 -7.28
C PHE A 116 -20.18 8.90 -7.01
N CYS A 117 -19.99 9.29 -5.75
CA CYS A 117 -20.04 10.67 -5.32
C CYS A 117 -18.91 10.91 -4.33
N ALA A 118 -17.88 11.63 -4.76
CA ALA A 118 -16.68 11.89 -3.98
C ALA A 118 -16.44 13.39 -3.83
N THR A 119 -15.86 13.80 -2.70
CA THR A 119 -15.60 15.22 -2.41
C THR A 119 -14.10 15.47 -2.49
N ASP A 120 -13.72 16.52 -3.20
CA ASP A 120 -12.31 16.93 -3.25
C ASP A 120 -11.90 17.77 -2.03
N ILE A 121 -10.60 18.02 -1.93
CA ILE A 121 -10.02 18.77 -0.81
C ILE A 121 -10.51 20.22 -0.70
N THR A 122 -11.16 20.76 -1.73
CA THR A 122 -11.78 22.10 -1.73
C THR A 122 -13.24 22.08 -1.31
N GLY A 123 -13.84 20.90 -1.17
CA GLY A 123 -15.25 20.69 -0.84
C GLY A 123 -16.15 20.52 -2.06
N ARG A 124 -15.60 20.48 -3.29
CA ARG A 124 -16.38 20.20 -4.49
C ARG A 124 -16.72 18.73 -4.59
N SER A 125 -17.97 18.41 -4.87
CA SER A 125 -18.41 17.04 -5.18
C SER A 125 -18.18 16.70 -6.65
N TRP A 126 -17.78 15.46 -6.89
CA TRP A 126 -17.54 14.85 -8.19
C TRP A 126 -18.35 13.58 -8.34
N THR A 127 -18.94 13.37 -9.51
CA THR A 127 -19.81 12.24 -9.83
C THR A 127 -19.52 11.69 -11.22
N ASN A 128 -20.17 10.59 -11.63
CA ASN A 128 -20.07 10.06 -12.98
C ASN A 128 -20.42 11.07 -14.06
N ALA A 129 -21.36 12.01 -13.80
CA ALA A 129 -21.72 13.06 -14.75
C ALA A 129 -20.55 14.02 -15.06
N ASP A 130 -19.65 14.27 -14.11
CA ASP A 130 -18.49 15.15 -14.30
C ASP A 130 -17.42 14.51 -15.21
N ILE A 131 -17.40 13.18 -15.30
CA ILE A 131 -16.43 12.41 -16.11
C ILE A 131 -17.04 11.85 -17.40
N GLU A 132 -18.31 12.07 -17.67
CA GLU A 132 -18.97 11.57 -18.89
C GLU A 132 -18.24 12.03 -20.15
N GLY A 133 -17.93 11.10 -21.04
CA GLY A 133 -17.20 11.35 -22.28
C GLY A 133 -15.71 11.70 -22.11
N LYS A 134 -15.18 11.60 -20.87
CA LYS A 134 -13.78 11.91 -20.58
C LYS A 134 -13.01 10.65 -20.19
N LEU A 135 -11.74 10.62 -20.54
CA LEU A 135 -10.80 9.65 -20.00
C LEU A 135 -10.49 10.02 -18.56
N MET A 136 -10.68 9.10 -17.62
CA MET A 136 -10.38 9.28 -16.20
C MET A 136 -9.29 8.34 -15.71
N VAL A 137 -8.40 8.85 -14.90
CA VAL A 137 -7.42 8.06 -14.14
C VAL A 137 -7.61 8.35 -12.65
N LEU A 138 -7.80 7.31 -11.86
CA LEU A 138 -7.98 7.38 -10.42
C LEU A 138 -6.87 6.59 -9.73
N ASN A 139 -6.09 7.26 -8.87
CA ASN A 139 -5.04 6.63 -8.06
C ASN A 139 -5.46 6.66 -6.59
N LEU A 140 -5.45 5.49 -5.94
CA LEU A 140 -5.79 5.36 -4.53
C LEU A 140 -4.52 5.26 -3.69
N TRP A 141 -4.46 6.03 -2.62
CA TRP A 141 -3.29 6.17 -1.76
C TRP A 141 -3.64 6.51 -0.31
N PHE A 142 -2.65 6.55 0.57
CA PHE A 142 -2.76 7.13 1.92
C PHE A 142 -1.40 7.68 2.37
N THR A 143 -1.39 8.55 3.39
CA THR A 143 -0.18 9.27 3.81
C THR A 143 0.96 8.36 4.29
N GLY A 144 0.64 7.22 4.90
CA GLY A 144 1.61 6.21 5.32
C GLY A 144 2.17 5.33 4.20
N CYS A 145 1.60 5.41 2.97
CA CYS A 145 2.02 4.59 1.83
C CYS A 145 3.32 5.11 1.21
N GLY A 146 4.45 4.50 1.56
CA GLY A 146 5.75 4.86 1.01
C GLY A 146 5.86 4.74 -0.52
N PRO A 147 5.44 3.62 -1.14
CA PRO A 147 5.41 3.47 -2.59
C PRO A 147 4.56 4.55 -3.28
N CYS A 148 3.34 4.82 -2.77
CA CYS A 148 2.45 5.85 -3.33
C CYS A 148 3.13 7.23 -3.39
N ARG A 149 3.77 7.62 -2.30
CA ARG A 149 4.46 8.93 -2.22
C ARG A 149 5.65 9.04 -3.17
N ARG A 150 6.32 7.92 -3.47
CA ARG A 150 7.46 7.92 -4.39
C ARG A 150 7.04 8.04 -5.85
N GLU A 151 5.85 7.58 -6.23
CA GLU A 151 5.36 7.70 -7.61
C GLU A 151 4.75 9.08 -7.93
N MET A 152 4.22 9.80 -6.92
CA MET A 152 3.51 11.07 -7.10
C MET A 152 4.24 12.12 -7.97
N PRO A 153 5.56 12.33 -7.83
CA PRO A 153 6.27 13.28 -8.70
C PRO A 153 6.22 12.89 -10.18
N GLU A 154 6.32 11.59 -10.50
CA GLU A 154 6.18 11.09 -11.87
C GLU A 154 4.74 11.23 -12.36
N LEU A 155 3.75 10.83 -11.55
CA LEU A 155 2.33 10.96 -11.88
C LEU A 155 1.92 12.41 -12.16
N SER A 156 2.50 13.38 -11.45
CA SER A 156 2.26 14.81 -11.71
C SER A 156 2.62 15.20 -13.15
N THR A 157 3.69 14.63 -13.71
CA THR A 157 4.07 14.91 -15.12
C THR A 157 3.02 14.42 -16.11
N TRP A 158 2.28 13.36 -15.80
CA TRP A 158 1.23 12.84 -16.68
C TRP A 158 0.10 13.84 -16.87
N LYS A 159 -0.30 14.54 -15.79
CA LYS A 159 -1.31 15.58 -15.89
C LYS A 159 -0.84 16.79 -16.69
N ASP A 160 0.43 17.16 -16.55
CA ASP A 160 1.01 18.26 -17.30
C ASP A 160 1.11 17.93 -18.80
N GLU A 161 1.40 16.67 -19.15
CA GLU A 161 1.47 16.19 -20.53
C GLU A 161 0.08 15.92 -21.17
N MET A 162 -0.93 15.63 -20.35
CA MET A 162 -2.26 15.20 -20.80
C MET A 162 -3.37 15.97 -20.04
N PRO A 163 -3.45 17.32 -20.20
CA PRO A 163 -4.35 18.16 -19.40
C PRO A 163 -5.84 17.90 -19.66
N GLU A 164 -6.20 17.25 -20.76
CA GLU A 164 -7.58 16.86 -21.11
C GLU A 164 -8.07 15.62 -20.36
N VAL A 165 -7.15 14.83 -19.76
CA VAL A 165 -7.48 13.63 -18.98
C VAL A 165 -7.85 14.06 -17.56
N MET A 166 -8.89 13.45 -17.01
CA MET A 166 -9.33 13.70 -15.63
C MET A 166 -8.49 12.84 -14.68
N PHE A 167 -7.53 13.48 -14.00
CA PHE A 167 -6.67 12.81 -13.02
C PHE A 167 -7.15 13.07 -11.60
N PHE A 168 -7.57 12.02 -10.92
CA PHE A 168 -7.98 12.02 -9.52
C PHE A 168 -7.02 11.21 -8.66
N SER A 169 -6.77 11.68 -7.45
CA SER A 169 -6.13 10.90 -6.39
C SER A 169 -7.09 10.77 -5.22
N SER A 170 -7.30 9.57 -4.69
CA SER A 170 -8.26 9.35 -3.61
C SER A 170 -7.61 8.78 -2.37
N THR A 171 -8.00 9.31 -1.21
CA THR A 171 -7.61 8.81 0.10
C THR A 171 -8.80 8.81 1.06
N TYR A 172 -8.84 7.81 1.94
CA TYR A 172 -9.82 7.76 3.01
C TYR A 172 -9.54 8.76 4.15
N GLU A 173 -8.40 9.41 4.11
CA GLU A 173 -7.95 10.35 5.15
C GLU A 173 -8.61 11.73 4.99
N ALA A 174 -8.67 12.45 6.09
CA ALA A 174 -9.20 13.80 6.12
C ALA A 174 -8.32 14.80 5.35
N PRO A 175 -8.90 15.94 4.88
CA PRO A 175 -8.17 16.94 4.10
C PRO A 175 -6.87 17.42 4.75
N GLU A 176 -6.88 17.63 6.06
CA GLU A 176 -5.74 18.15 6.83
C GLU A 176 -4.58 17.16 6.85
N ILE A 177 -4.90 15.87 6.87
CA ILE A 177 -3.91 14.80 6.84
C ILE A 177 -3.34 14.64 5.42
N ALA A 178 -4.22 14.61 4.41
CA ALA A 178 -3.82 14.50 3.00
C ALA A 178 -2.89 15.64 2.57
N ARG A 179 -3.18 16.90 2.96
CA ARG A 179 -2.36 18.09 2.65
C ARG A 179 -0.90 17.94 3.07
N GLN A 180 -0.62 17.28 4.21
CA GLN A 180 0.75 17.08 4.70
C GLN A 180 1.67 16.38 3.70
N VAL A 181 1.09 15.52 2.83
CA VAL A 181 1.84 14.84 1.77
C VAL A 181 1.72 15.58 0.45
N LEU A 182 0.51 15.94 0.04
CA LEU A 182 0.25 16.57 -1.26
C LEU A 182 1.05 17.86 -1.46
N ASP A 183 1.07 18.73 -0.45
CA ASP A 183 1.81 19.99 -0.50
C ASP A 183 3.33 19.76 -0.53
N LYS A 184 3.80 18.76 0.24
CA LYS A 184 5.23 18.44 0.32
C LYS A 184 5.80 17.91 -0.99
N VAL A 185 5.02 17.13 -1.75
CA VAL A 185 5.44 16.53 -3.04
C VAL A 185 4.92 17.32 -4.23
N ASN A 186 4.17 18.42 -4.01
CA ASN A 186 3.53 19.24 -5.03
C ASN A 186 2.70 18.39 -6.01
N PHE A 187 1.87 17.50 -5.48
CA PHE A 187 1.06 16.59 -6.31
C PHE A 187 -0.14 17.36 -6.91
N ASN A 188 -0.27 17.35 -8.23
CA ASN A 188 -1.17 18.23 -8.97
C ASN A 188 -2.49 17.59 -9.43
N TRP A 189 -2.75 16.30 -9.12
CA TRP A 189 -4.01 15.64 -9.41
C TRP A 189 -5.14 16.16 -8.51
N ILE A 190 -6.41 16.00 -8.93
CA ILE A 190 -7.56 16.39 -8.13
C ILE A 190 -7.66 15.49 -6.91
N PRO A 191 -7.44 15.99 -5.67
CA PRO A 191 -7.36 15.14 -4.50
C PRO A 191 -8.75 14.94 -3.87
N LEU A 192 -9.30 13.74 -4.01
CA LEU A 192 -10.50 13.28 -3.30
C LEU A 192 -10.11 12.83 -1.89
N VAL A 193 -10.89 13.22 -0.91
CA VAL A 193 -10.60 13.01 0.53
C VAL A 193 -11.81 12.43 1.25
N ASN A 194 -11.61 11.91 2.48
CA ASN A 194 -12.65 11.23 3.25
C ASN A 194 -13.32 10.11 2.46
N ASP A 195 -12.59 9.46 1.56
CA ASP A 195 -13.14 8.42 0.71
C ASP A 195 -13.60 7.20 1.52
N THR A 196 -14.85 6.83 1.32
CA THR A 196 -15.44 5.63 1.92
C THR A 196 -15.83 4.59 0.87
N GLN A 197 -15.82 4.96 -0.40
CA GLN A 197 -16.30 4.15 -1.51
C GLN A 197 -15.16 3.49 -2.27
N PHE A 198 -14.20 4.25 -2.77
CA PHE A 198 -13.12 3.70 -3.61
C PHE A 198 -12.15 2.82 -2.81
N LYS A 199 -11.95 3.08 -1.50
CA LYS A 199 -11.12 2.25 -0.65
C LYS A 199 -11.54 0.77 -0.66
N GLU A 200 -12.82 0.48 -0.92
CA GLU A 200 -13.34 -0.88 -1.00
C GLU A 200 -12.67 -1.66 -2.16
N TYR A 201 -12.26 -0.97 -3.24
CA TYR A 201 -11.58 -1.59 -4.38
C TYR A 201 -10.18 -2.10 -4.04
N ILE A 202 -9.58 -1.62 -2.96
CA ILE A 202 -8.28 -2.10 -2.48
C ILE A 202 -8.38 -3.57 -2.06
N GLY A 203 -9.46 -3.95 -1.36
CA GLY A 203 -9.60 -5.31 -0.82
C GLY A 203 -8.33 -5.71 -0.08
N ASP A 204 -7.83 -6.89 -0.39
CA ASP A 204 -6.63 -7.47 0.21
C ASP A 204 -5.32 -7.16 -0.55
N ASN A 205 -5.38 -6.35 -1.65
CA ASN A 205 -4.24 -6.17 -2.56
C ASN A 205 -3.24 -5.08 -2.12
N GLY A 206 -3.67 -4.15 -1.26
CA GLY A 206 -2.81 -3.04 -0.81
C GLY A 206 -2.71 -1.86 -1.80
N TYR A 207 -2.01 -0.82 -1.35
CA TYR A 207 -1.82 0.45 -2.06
C TYR A 207 -0.45 0.54 -2.76
N PRO A 208 -0.33 1.34 -3.86
CA PRO A 208 -1.40 2.06 -4.53
C PRO A 208 -2.26 1.17 -5.42
N LEU A 209 -3.44 1.65 -5.79
CA LEU A 209 -4.25 1.12 -6.89
C LEU A 209 -4.48 2.24 -7.89
N THR A 210 -4.16 1.99 -9.16
CA THR A 210 -4.49 2.92 -10.26
C THR A 210 -5.53 2.30 -11.17
N ILE A 211 -6.60 3.04 -11.47
CA ILE A 211 -7.71 2.63 -12.32
C ILE A 211 -7.80 3.60 -13.50
N ILE A 212 -7.95 3.07 -14.72
CA ILE A 212 -8.20 3.85 -15.93
C ILE A 212 -9.61 3.56 -16.41
N VAL A 213 -10.41 4.60 -16.58
CA VAL A 213 -11.78 4.54 -17.09
C VAL A 213 -11.83 5.26 -18.43
N ASP A 214 -12.29 4.58 -19.47
CA ASP A 214 -12.39 5.13 -20.83
C ASP A 214 -13.53 6.14 -21.00
N LYS A 215 -13.61 6.78 -22.18
CA LYS A 215 -14.62 7.80 -22.51
C LYS A 215 -16.05 7.24 -22.52
N SER A 216 -16.24 5.92 -22.56
CA SER A 216 -17.53 5.26 -22.43
C SER A 216 -17.93 4.95 -20.98
N GLY A 217 -17.08 5.30 -20.02
CA GLY A 217 -17.25 5.03 -18.60
C GLY A 217 -16.88 3.60 -18.19
N ARG A 218 -16.17 2.85 -19.03
CA ARG A 218 -15.76 1.48 -18.74
C ARG A 218 -14.34 1.43 -18.20
N ILE A 219 -14.10 0.49 -17.28
CA ILE A 219 -12.76 0.21 -16.76
C ILE A 219 -11.91 -0.34 -17.90
N ALA A 220 -10.94 0.44 -18.36
CA ALA A 220 -10.01 0.05 -19.42
C ALA A 220 -8.78 -0.70 -18.90
N ALA A 221 -8.33 -0.37 -17.70
CA ALA A 221 -7.25 -1.06 -17.00
C ALA A 221 -7.30 -0.72 -15.51
N PHE A 222 -6.69 -1.56 -14.69
CA PHE A 222 -6.33 -1.24 -13.30
C PHE A 222 -5.08 -2.01 -12.90
N GLU A 223 -4.31 -1.46 -11.95
CA GLU A 223 -3.05 -2.04 -11.50
C GLU A 223 -2.85 -1.79 -10.01
N TYR A 224 -2.53 -2.84 -9.25
CA TYR A 224 -2.13 -2.78 -7.86
C TYR A 224 -0.61 -2.68 -7.73
N GLY A 225 -0.16 -1.81 -6.83
CA GLY A 225 1.26 -1.57 -6.65
C GLY A 225 1.82 -0.58 -7.68
N THR A 226 3.14 -0.38 -7.63
CA THR A 226 3.84 0.58 -8.48
C THR A 226 5.29 0.13 -8.71
N SER A 227 5.59 -0.26 -9.95
CA SER A 227 6.95 -0.38 -10.46
C SER A 227 7.13 0.56 -11.66
N PRO A 228 8.35 0.85 -12.10
CA PRO A 228 8.56 1.63 -13.33
C PRO A 228 7.86 1.01 -14.55
N GLU A 229 7.86 -0.32 -14.66
CA GLU A 229 7.23 -1.05 -15.77
C GLU A 229 5.70 -0.94 -15.72
N GLN A 230 5.10 -1.08 -14.52
CA GLN A 230 3.66 -0.90 -14.32
C GLN A 230 3.23 0.53 -14.68
N ARG A 231 3.95 1.55 -14.21
CA ARG A 231 3.66 2.94 -14.55
C ARG A 231 3.80 3.23 -16.05
N ALA A 232 4.83 2.68 -16.69
CA ALA A 232 5.01 2.81 -18.14
C ALA A 232 3.85 2.16 -18.92
N ALA A 233 3.39 0.98 -18.49
CA ALA A 233 2.25 0.30 -19.10
C ALA A 233 0.94 1.09 -18.92
N LEU A 234 0.68 1.62 -17.72
CA LEU A 234 -0.48 2.48 -17.45
C LEU A 234 -0.43 3.76 -18.31
N LYS A 235 0.72 4.44 -18.37
CA LYS A 235 0.88 5.64 -19.21
C LYS A 235 0.64 5.35 -20.69
N SER A 236 1.19 4.24 -21.19
CA SER A 236 0.95 3.77 -22.56
C SER A 236 -0.54 3.54 -22.82
N LYS A 237 -1.26 2.93 -21.85
CA LYS A 237 -2.70 2.69 -21.97
C LYS A 237 -3.51 4.00 -21.99
N ILE A 238 -3.14 4.98 -21.19
CA ILE A 238 -3.76 6.31 -21.21
C ILE A 238 -3.56 6.96 -22.59
N LEU A 239 -2.34 6.91 -23.15
CA LEU A 239 -2.03 7.49 -24.46
C LEU A 239 -2.79 6.79 -25.61
N GLU A 240 -3.05 5.48 -25.50
CA GLU A 240 -3.86 4.71 -26.47
C GLU A 240 -5.34 5.15 -26.48
N LEU A 241 -5.90 5.50 -25.31
CA LEU A 241 -7.31 5.81 -25.10
C LEU A 241 -7.64 7.31 -25.24
N ARG A 242 -6.64 8.13 -25.32
CA ARG A 242 -6.67 9.61 -25.39
C ARG A 242 -7.37 10.24 -26.60
#